data_639a2a7ae4f39ea39e48204ce9009b27
#
_entry.id   639a2a7ae4f39ea39e48204ce9009b27
#
_cell.length_a   1.000
_cell.length_b   1.000
_cell.length_c   1.000
_cell.angle_alpha   90.00
_cell.angle_beta   90.00
_cell.angle_gamma   90.00
#
_symmetry.space_group_name_H-M   'P 1'
#
loop_
_entity.id
_entity.type
_entity.pdbx_description
1 polymer ?
#
loop_
_entity_poly.entity_id
_entity_poly.type
_entity_poly.pdbx_seq_one_letter_code
_entity_poly.pdbx_strand_id
1 'polypeptide(L)'
;MFFFNLYRSFDVNKPGSEVEDLKGGVAGGSILRGVLKLGQEIEIRPGLVSKDGEGKLTCKPIYSRILSLFAEQNDLSYAVPGGLIGVGTKVDPTLCRADRMVGQVLGAVGHLPNIYTELEISFYLLRRLLGVRTEGDKKGAKVQKLTKGEVLMVNIGSLSTGGRVIAVKADLAKIGLTTPVCTEVGEKIALSRR
;
A
#
# COMPACT_ATOMS: atom_id res chain seq x y z
N MET A 1 -7.86 18.11 0.90
CA MET A 1 -7.74 16.68 1.24
C MET A 1 -6.84 16.03 0.18
N PHE A 2 -5.80 15.32 0.58
CA PHE A 2 -4.85 14.69 -0.33
C PHE A 2 -4.70 13.21 0.00
N PHE A 3 -4.30 12.41 -1.01
CA PHE A 3 -4.13 10.96 -0.92
C PHE A 3 -2.90 10.57 -1.71
N PHE A 4 -1.95 9.89 -1.04
CA PHE A 4 -0.65 9.56 -1.57
C PHE A 4 -0.32 8.09 -1.32
N ASN A 5 0.00 7.34 -2.35
CA ASN A 5 0.44 5.95 -2.25
C ASN A 5 1.95 5.87 -2.07
N LEU A 6 2.41 5.13 -1.07
CA LEU A 6 3.82 4.86 -0.84
C LEU A 6 4.28 3.66 -1.68
N TYR A 7 5.22 3.90 -2.59
CA TYR A 7 5.87 2.86 -3.40
C TYR A 7 7.27 2.51 -2.89
N ARG A 8 7.92 3.45 -2.20
CA ARG A 8 9.25 3.31 -1.63
C ARG A 8 9.34 4.02 -0.29
N SER A 9 10.24 3.57 0.58
CA SER A 9 10.60 4.30 1.78
C SER A 9 12.09 4.19 2.06
N PHE A 10 12.68 5.30 2.54
CA PHE A 10 14.12 5.42 2.69
C PHE A 10 14.51 6.00 4.04
N ASP A 11 15.60 5.49 4.57
CA ASP A 11 16.43 6.16 5.56
C ASP A 11 17.57 6.84 4.81
N VAL A 12 17.60 8.17 4.83
CA VAL A 12 18.59 8.98 4.10
C VAL A 12 19.78 9.40 4.96
N ASN A 13 19.84 8.92 6.20
CA ASN A 13 20.93 9.22 7.13
C ASN A 13 22.18 8.41 6.77
N LYS A 14 23.33 9.04 6.86
CA LYS A 14 24.61 8.35 6.69
C LYS A 14 24.95 7.56 7.95
N PRO A 15 25.61 6.41 7.83
CA PRO A 15 26.16 5.71 8.98
C PRO A 15 27.10 6.64 9.78
N GLY A 16 26.91 6.71 11.09
CA GLY A 16 27.72 7.58 11.97
C GLY A 16 27.27 9.03 12.07
N SER A 17 26.09 9.39 11.52
CA SER A 17 25.51 10.71 11.75
C SER A 17 25.19 10.92 13.23
N GLU A 18 25.48 12.12 13.74
CA GLU A 18 25.11 12.54 15.09
C GLU A 18 23.58 12.58 15.24
N VAL A 19 23.09 12.38 16.47
CA VAL A 19 21.65 12.31 16.75
C VAL A 19 20.93 13.60 16.35
N GLU A 20 21.60 14.74 16.52
CA GLU A 20 21.07 16.08 16.19
C GLU A 20 20.91 16.31 14.67
N ASP A 21 21.72 15.62 13.86
CA ASP A 21 21.72 15.71 12.40
C ASP A 21 20.78 14.71 11.73
N LEU A 22 20.13 13.84 12.50
CA LEU A 22 19.27 12.80 11.94
C LEU A 22 18.04 13.40 11.25
N LYS A 23 17.93 13.07 9.98
CA LYS A 23 16.74 13.37 9.16
C LYS A 23 15.69 12.30 9.37
N GLY A 24 14.44 12.70 9.39
CA GLY A 24 13.33 11.75 9.41
C GLY A 24 13.25 10.93 8.12
N GLY A 25 12.45 9.88 8.15
CA GLY A 25 12.27 8.98 7.02
C GLY A 25 11.65 9.67 5.82
N VAL A 26 12.00 9.19 4.62
CA VAL A 26 11.48 9.68 3.34
C VAL A 26 10.51 8.67 2.76
N ALA A 27 9.34 9.15 2.35
CA ALA A 27 8.33 8.38 1.62
C ALA A 27 8.38 8.75 0.14
N GLY A 28 8.62 7.76 -0.73
CA GLY A 28 8.57 7.91 -2.18
C GLY A 28 7.26 7.35 -2.74
N GLY A 29 6.59 8.10 -3.59
CA GLY A 29 5.33 7.65 -4.14
C GLY A 29 4.66 8.63 -5.08
N SER A 30 3.35 8.49 -5.24
CA SER A 30 2.57 9.32 -6.14
C SER A 30 1.31 9.86 -5.45
N ILE A 31 1.01 11.12 -5.73
CA ILE A 31 -0.22 11.76 -5.29
C ILE A 31 -1.35 11.30 -6.23
N LEU A 32 -2.39 10.69 -5.68
CA LEU A 32 -3.58 10.31 -6.44
C LEU A 32 -4.59 11.44 -6.51
N ARG A 33 -4.72 12.23 -5.44
CA ARG A 33 -5.61 13.39 -5.38
C ARG A 33 -5.12 14.42 -4.37
N GLY A 34 -5.48 15.67 -4.61
CA GLY A 34 -5.19 16.78 -3.72
C GLY A 34 -3.80 17.38 -3.92
N VAL A 35 -3.38 18.19 -2.97
CA VAL A 35 -2.12 18.94 -2.99
C VAL A 35 -1.38 18.72 -1.69
N LEU A 36 -0.09 18.36 -1.76
CA LEU A 36 0.82 18.35 -0.63
C LEU A 36 1.55 19.69 -0.53
N LYS A 37 1.70 20.18 0.70
CA LYS A 37 2.45 21.41 1.01
C LYS A 37 3.43 21.18 2.14
N LEU A 38 4.50 21.92 2.16
CA LEU A 38 5.45 21.92 3.27
C LEU A 38 4.75 22.27 4.60
N GLY A 39 5.15 21.64 5.69
CA GLY A 39 4.62 21.86 7.03
C GLY A 39 3.27 21.24 7.32
N GLN A 40 2.61 20.59 6.34
CA GLN A 40 1.33 19.91 6.59
C GLN A 40 1.49 18.74 7.54
N GLU A 41 0.51 18.59 8.44
CA GLU A 41 0.38 17.39 9.27
C GLU A 41 -0.21 16.27 8.43
N ILE A 42 0.35 15.08 8.62
CA ILE A 42 0.02 13.88 7.86
C ILE A 42 -0.24 12.70 8.76
N GLU A 43 -1.07 11.82 8.27
CA GLU A 43 -1.33 10.51 8.83
C GLU A 43 -0.94 9.43 7.83
N ILE A 44 -0.34 8.34 8.32
CA ILE A 44 0.05 7.20 7.50
C ILE A 44 -0.70 5.97 8.03
N ARG A 45 -1.45 5.29 7.17
CA ARG A 45 -2.24 4.08 7.46
C ARG A 45 -1.83 2.91 6.57
N PRO A 46 -1.87 1.68 7.08
CA PRO A 46 -2.31 1.24 8.40
C PRO A 46 -1.36 1.61 9.55
N GLY A 47 -0.16 2.12 9.29
CA GLY A 47 0.83 2.48 10.29
C GLY A 47 1.59 1.27 10.83
N LEU A 48 1.80 1.23 12.13
CA LEU A 48 2.44 0.10 12.80
C LEU A 48 1.45 -1.02 12.99
N VAL A 49 1.75 -2.19 12.41
CA VAL A 49 0.93 -3.39 12.52
C VAL A 49 1.58 -4.33 13.53
N SER A 50 0.84 -4.70 14.55
CA SER A 50 1.24 -5.66 15.57
C SER A 50 0.18 -6.76 15.72
N LYS A 51 0.60 -7.90 16.25
CA LYS A 51 -0.33 -8.95 16.69
C LYS A 51 -0.37 -8.93 18.20
N ASP A 52 -1.58 -8.98 18.74
CA ASP A 52 -1.75 -9.19 20.19
C ASP A 52 -1.49 -10.65 20.56
N GLY A 53 -1.55 -10.97 21.86
CA GLY A 53 -1.33 -12.30 22.38
C GLY A 53 -2.34 -13.34 21.88
N GLU A 54 -3.47 -12.92 21.35
CA GLU A 54 -4.52 -13.77 20.77
C GLU A 54 -4.37 -13.91 19.24
N GLY A 55 -3.35 -13.29 18.65
CA GLY A 55 -3.08 -13.29 17.21
C GLY A 55 -3.91 -12.32 16.39
N LYS A 56 -4.70 -11.43 17.04
CA LYS A 56 -5.48 -10.39 16.38
C LYS A 56 -4.56 -9.25 15.91
N LEU A 57 -4.75 -8.81 14.69
CA LEU A 57 -4.02 -7.69 14.11
C LEU A 57 -4.51 -6.36 14.69
N THR A 58 -3.56 -5.58 15.20
CA THR A 58 -3.79 -4.22 15.71
C THR A 58 -2.99 -3.24 14.86
N CYS A 59 -3.62 -2.17 14.42
CA CYS A 59 -3.01 -1.14 13.58
C CYS A 59 -2.94 0.18 14.35
N LYS A 60 -1.76 0.79 14.40
CA LYS A 60 -1.54 2.10 15.02
C LYS A 60 -1.08 3.08 13.93
N PRO A 61 -1.93 4.00 13.47
CA PRO A 61 -1.55 5.03 12.51
C PRO A 61 -0.34 5.83 12.97
N ILE A 62 0.49 6.24 12.01
CA ILE A 62 1.66 7.08 12.26
C ILE A 62 1.30 8.52 11.91
N TYR A 63 1.53 9.43 12.85
CA TYR A 63 1.33 10.87 12.63
C TYR A 63 2.68 11.54 12.45
N SER A 64 2.76 12.47 11.50
CA SER A 64 3.99 13.15 11.16
C SER A 64 3.71 14.51 10.52
N ARG A 65 4.76 15.15 10.00
CA ARG A 65 4.68 16.42 9.26
C ARG A 65 5.60 16.37 8.05
N ILE A 66 5.18 17.01 6.95
CA ILE A 66 5.99 17.17 5.74
C ILE A 66 7.07 18.21 6.00
N LEU A 67 8.33 17.81 5.83
CA LEU A 67 9.50 18.68 5.99
C LEU A 67 10.06 19.14 4.65
N SER A 68 9.99 18.28 3.62
CA SER A 68 10.49 18.55 2.29
C SER A 68 9.71 17.80 1.24
N LEU A 69 9.69 18.34 0.03
CA LEU A 69 9.08 17.71 -1.14
C LEU A 69 10.08 17.79 -2.29
N PHE A 70 10.33 16.66 -2.94
CA PHE A 70 11.26 16.54 -4.05
C PHE A 70 10.60 15.87 -5.24
N ALA A 71 10.86 16.39 -6.43
CA ALA A 71 10.68 15.69 -7.70
C ALA A 71 12.03 15.61 -8.39
N GLU A 72 12.60 14.42 -8.48
CA GLU A 72 13.99 14.19 -8.91
C GLU A 72 14.98 15.01 -8.06
N GLN A 73 15.61 16.04 -8.61
CA GLN A 73 16.55 16.92 -7.92
C GLN A 73 15.97 18.31 -7.59
N ASN A 74 14.67 18.50 -7.82
CA ASN A 74 14.01 19.79 -7.60
C ASN A 74 13.30 19.83 -6.25
N ASP A 75 13.61 20.85 -5.46
CA ASP A 75 12.85 21.21 -4.26
C ASP A 75 11.52 21.83 -4.63
N LEU A 76 10.46 21.37 -4.01
CA LEU A 76 9.10 21.83 -4.27
C LEU A 76 8.49 22.48 -3.03
N SER A 77 7.83 23.61 -3.20
CA SER A 77 7.01 24.24 -2.15
C SER A 77 5.67 23.54 -1.96
N TYR A 78 5.16 22.93 -3.03
CA TYR A 78 3.95 22.11 -3.05
C TYR A 78 4.04 21.06 -4.16
N ALA A 79 3.25 20.00 -4.06
CA ALA A 79 3.17 18.95 -5.07
C ALA A 79 1.72 18.61 -5.39
N VAL A 80 1.46 18.32 -6.67
CA VAL A 80 0.16 17.94 -7.24
C VAL A 80 0.24 16.57 -7.88
N PRO A 81 -0.89 15.92 -8.22
CA PRO A 81 -0.87 14.66 -8.95
C PRO A 81 -0.09 14.75 -10.25
N GLY A 82 0.74 13.75 -10.55
CA GLY A 82 1.50 13.65 -11.79
C GLY A 82 2.98 13.38 -11.57
N GLY A 83 3.37 12.13 -11.44
CA GLY A 83 4.76 11.69 -11.28
C GLY A 83 5.11 11.19 -9.88
N LEU A 84 6.37 10.87 -9.70
CA LEU A 84 6.92 10.38 -8.44
C LEU A 84 7.45 11.55 -7.61
N ILE A 85 7.10 11.56 -6.34
CA ILE A 85 7.47 12.59 -5.37
C ILE A 85 8.15 11.93 -4.18
N GLY A 86 9.24 12.52 -3.72
CA GLY A 86 9.87 12.23 -2.45
C GLY A 86 9.33 13.16 -1.36
N VAL A 87 8.77 12.62 -0.30
CA VAL A 87 8.22 13.34 0.85
C VAL A 87 9.11 13.09 2.06
N GLY A 88 9.89 14.07 2.45
CA GLY A 88 10.65 14.06 3.70
C GLY A 88 9.73 14.33 4.88
N THR A 89 9.79 13.50 5.90
CA THR A 89 8.90 13.52 7.05
C THR A 89 9.65 13.55 8.39
N LYS A 90 8.94 13.67 9.51
CA LYS A 90 9.46 13.46 10.87
C LYS A 90 9.29 12.02 11.37
N VAL A 91 8.93 11.08 10.51
CA VAL A 91 8.81 9.66 10.87
C VAL A 91 10.19 9.13 11.27
N ASP A 92 10.25 8.27 12.27
CA ASP A 92 11.47 7.58 12.65
C ASP A 92 12.09 6.88 11.42
N PRO A 93 13.33 7.22 11.03
CA PRO A 93 13.96 6.66 9.84
C PRO A 93 14.10 5.13 9.88
N THR A 94 14.16 4.52 11.07
CA THR A 94 14.20 3.05 11.20
C THR A 94 12.95 2.38 10.65
N LEU A 95 11.80 3.04 10.70
CA LEU A 95 10.53 2.55 10.13
C LEU A 95 10.52 2.62 8.60
N CYS A 96 11.30 3.51 8.01
CA CYS A 96 11.39 3.71 6.57
C CYS A 96 12.46 2.86 5.89
N ARG A 97 13.34 2.24 6.68
CA ARG A 97 14.47 1.44 6.18
C ARG A 97 13.99 0.20 5.43
N ALA A 98 14.68 -0.11 4.33
CA ALA A 98 14.41 -1.29 3.50
C ALA A 98 12.94 -1.41 3.04
N ASP A 99 12.35 -0.31 2.62
CA ASP A 99 10.99 -0.25 2.07
C ASP A 99 9.88 -0.75 3.00
N ARG A 100 10.08 -0.72 4.33
CA ARG A 100 9.11 -1.24 5.31
C ARG A 100 7.76 -0.53 5.29
N MET A 101 7.68 0.67 4.75
CA MET A 101 6.44 1.44 4.65
C MET A 101 5.76 1.31 3.29
N VAL A 102 6.28 0.48 2.38
CA VAL A 102 5.64 0.24 1.09
C VAL A 102 4.25 -0.39 1.28
N GLY A 103 3.30 0.04 0.47
CA GLY A 103 1.92 -0.41 0.56
C GLY A 103 1.06 0.40 1.52
N GLN A 104 1.64 1.35 2.25
CA GLN A 104 0.90 2.28 3.09
C GLN A 104 0.40 3.48 2.30
N VAL A 105 -0.53 4.20 2.91
CA VAL A 105 -1.14 5.40 2.35
C VAL A 105 -0.89 6.56 3.28
N LEU A 106 -0.48 7.70 2.71
CA LEU A 106 -0.27 8.95 3.42
C LEU A 106 -1.35 9.95 3.02
N GLY A 107 -1.91 10.64 3.99
CA GLY A 107 -2.94 11.64 3.76
C GLY A 107 -3.11 12.64 4.88
N ALA A 108 -4.10 13.50 4.75
CA ALA A 108 -4.46 14.45 5.80
C ALA A 108 -5.03 13.72 7.01
N VAL A 109 -4.66 14.19 8.21
CA VAL A 109 -5.09 13.62 9.48
C VAL A 109 -6.62 13.53 9.56
N GLY A 110 -7.13 12.33 9.90
CA GLY A 110 -8.56 12.05 10.04
C GLY A 110 -9.34 11.94 8.71
N HIS A 111 -8.65 11.95 7.56
CA HIS A 111 -9.30 11.95 6.25
C HIS A 111 -8.94 10.75 5.38
N LEU A 112 -8.13 9.85 5.89
CA LEU A 112 -7.80 8.60 5.21
C LEU A 112 -8.93 7.58 5.36
N PRO A 113 -9.09 6.68 4.37
CA PRO A 113 -10.02 5.55 4.46
C PRO A 113 -9.74 4.66 5.66
N ASN A 114 -10.70 3.80 5.95
CA ASN A 114 -10.58 2.83 7.03
C ASN A 114 -9.53 1.75 6.71
N ILE A 115 -9.06 1.09 7.76
CA ILE A 115 -8.13 -0.02 7.69
C ILE A 115 -8.95 -1.31 7.75
N TYR A 116 -8.70 -2.22 6.80
CA TYR A 116 -9.41 -3.48 6.67
C TYR A 116 -8.44 -4.66 6.77
N THR A 117 -8.86 -5.70 7.46
CA THR A 117 -8.22 -7.02 7.52
C THR A 117 -8.95 -8.05 6.66
N GLU A 118 -10.18 -7.74 6.26
CA GLU A 118 -11.01 -8.56 5.39
C GLU A 118 -11.66 -7.66 4.33
N LEU A 119 -11.81 -8.19 3.12
CA LEU A 119 -12.46 -7.50 2.01
C LEU A 119 -13.60 -8.34 1.44
N GLU A 120 -14.71 -7.68 1.15
CA GLU A 120 -15.76 -8.21 0.29
C GLU A 120 -15.61 -7.59 -1.09
N ILE A 121 -15.44 -8.43 -2.09
CA ILE A 121 -15.13 -8.01 -3.46
C ILE A 121 -16.10 -8.61 -4.46
N SER A 122 -16.41 -7.86 -5.52
CA SER A 122 -16.92 -8.42 -6.77
C SER A 122 -15.74 -8.67 -7.70
N PHE A 123 -15.69 -9.82 -8.35
CA PHE A 123 -14.54 -10.20 -9.17
C PHE A 123 -14.94 -10.76 -10.53
N TYR A 124 -14.03 -10.59 -11.47
CA TYR A 124 -14.11 -11.19 -12.79
C TYR A 124 -12.92 -12.08 -13.04
N LEU A 125 -13.16 -13.31 -13.47
CA LEU A 125 -12.09 -14.21 -13.88
C LEU A 125 -11.75 -13.96 -15.35
N LEU A 126 -10.47 -13.83 -15.65
CA LEU A 126 -10.00 -13.84 -17.03
C LEU A 126 -10.36 -15.18 -17.67
N ARG A 127 -10.86 -15.15 -18.91
CA ARG A 127 -11.26 -16.37 -19.62
C ARG A 127 -10.09 -17.29 -19.95
N ARG A 128 -8.87 -16.72 -20.07
CA ARG A 128 -7.63 -17.41 -20.42
C ARG A 128 -6.48 -16.87 -19.57
N LEU A 129 -5.52 -17.73 -19.24
CA LEU A 129 -4.28 -17.34 -18.60
C LEU A 129 -3.43 -16.55 -19.59
N LEU A 130 -2.96 -15.36 -19.18
CA LEU A 130 -2.03 -14.55 -19.95
C LEU A 130 -0.61 -15.08 -19.75
N GLY A 131 0.15 -15.20 -20.85
CA GLY A 131 1.58 -15.56 -20.78
C GLY A 131 1.91 -17.05 -20.60
N VAL A 132 0.92 -17.92 -20.42
CA VAL A 132 1.13 -19.38 -20.34
C VAL A 132 0.98 -20.00 -21.71
N ARG A 133 2.08 -20.45 -22.33
CA ARG A 133 2.08 -21.30 -23.53
C ARG A 133 2.02 -22.75 -23.05
N THR A 134 0.90 -23.41 -23.22
CA THR A 134 0.78 -24.88 -23.08
C THR A 134 1.19 -25.51 -24.40
N GLU A 135 2.23 -26.32 -24.37
CA GLU A 135 2.62 -27.16 -25.53
C GLU A 135 1.44 -28.07 -25.88
N GLY A 136 0.90 -27.91 -27.08
CA GLY A 136 -0.11 -28.80 -27.66
C GLY A 136 -1.54 -28.24 -27.74
N ASP A 137 -1.91 -27.18 -27.05
CA ASP A 137 -3.27 -26.65 -27.12
C ASP A 137 -3.32 -25.21 -27.68
N LYS A 138 -3.91 -25.05 -28.87
CA LYS A 138 -4.17 -23.73 -29.48
C LYS A 138 -5.19 -22.86 -28.71
N LYS A 139 -5.83 -23.43 -27.69
CA LYS A 139 -6.77 -22.75 -26.79
C LYS A 139 -6.15 -22.72 -25.40
N GLY A 140 -5.61 -21.58 -24.98
CA GLY A 140 -5.03 -21.38 -23.63
C GLY A 140 -5.93 -21.96 -22.53
N ALA A 141 -5.31 -22.49 -21.48
CA ALA A 141 -5.99 -23.15 -20.36
C ALA A 141 -7.11 -22.27 -19.77
N LYS A 142 -8.28 -22.85 -19.57
CA LYS A 142 -9.43 -22.17 -18.96
C LYS A 142 -9.09 -21.87 -17.49
N VAL A 143 -9.28 -20.62 -17.06
CA VAL A 143 -9.08 -20.23 -15.68
C VAL A 143 -10.07 -20.95 -14.78
N GLN A 144 -9.55 -21.61 -13.73
CA GLN A 144 -10.37 -22.30 -12.74
C GLN A 144 -11.18 -21.31 -11.91
N LYS A 145 -12.39 -21.69 -11.51
CA LYS A 145 -13.21 -20.89 -10.59
C LYS A 145 -12.49 -20.70 -9.26
N LEU A 146 -12.77 -19.57 -8.62
CA LEU A 146 -12.27 -19.28 -7.27
C LEU A 146 -12.92 -20.24 -6.28
N THR A 147 -12.12 -20.78 -5.35
CA THR A 147 -12.59 -21.76 -4.36
C THR A 147 -12.32 -21.28 -2.93
N LYS A 148 -13.18 -21.71 -2.01
CA LYS A 148 -12.98 -21.44 -0.57
C LYS A 148 -11.68 -22.07 -0.08
N GLY A 149 -10.93 -21.35 0.75
CA GLY A 149 -9.65 -21.79 1.29
C GLY A 149 -8.43 -21.52 0.40
N GLU A 150 -8.67 -21.14 -0.86
CA GLU A 150 -7.59 -20.78 -1.79
C GLU A 150 -6.80 -19.56 -1.30
N VAL A 151 -5.48 -19.58 -1.50
CA VAL A 151 -4.58 -18.49 -1.16
C VAL A 151 -4.16 -17.78 -2.45
N LEU A 152 -4.35 -16.49 -2.47
CA LEU A 152 -4.08 -15.61 -3.61
C LEU A 152 -3.10 -14.52 -3.21
N MET A 153 -2.41 -13.96 -4.19
CA MET A 153 -1.78 -12.66 -4.09
C MET A 153 -2.82 -11.59 -4.40
N VAL A 154 -2.98 -10.64 -3.48
CA VAL A 154 -3.91 -9.52 -3.61
C VAL A 154 -3.11 -8.24 -3.73
N ASN A 155 -3.28 -7.51 -4.83
CA ASN A 155 -2.63 -6.23 -5.07
C ASN A 155 -3.67 -5.11 -4.93
N ILE A 156 -3.43 -4.21 -3.98
CA ILE A 156 -4.32 -3.10 -3.62
C ILE A 156 -3.47 -1.83 -3.55
N GLY A 157 -3.69 -0.88 -4.47
CA GLY A 157 -2.83 0.29 -4.57
C GLY A 157 -1.37 -0.10 -4.73
N SER A 158 -0.52 0.29 -3.79
CA SER A 158 0.90 -0.09 -3.73
C SER A 158 1.18 -1.33 -2.88
N LEU A 159 0.17 -1.88 -2.19
CA LEU A 159 0.32 -3.06 -1.34
C LEU A 159 0.15 -4.35 -2.16
N SER A 160 1.07 -5.31 -1.95
CA SER A 160 0.94 -6.68 -2.39
C SER A 160 0.92 -7.59 -1.17
N THR A 161 -0.18 -8.27 -0.92
CA THR A 161 -0.37 -9.10 0.28
C THR A 161 -1.01 -10.43 -0.04
N GLY A 162 -0.80 -11.43 0.82
CA GLY A 162 -1.53 -12.69 0.75
C GLY A 162 -2.98 -12.49 1.16
N GLY A 163 -3.89 -13.18 0.45
CA GLY A 163 -5.30 -13.21 0.79
C GLY A 163 -5.83 -14.64 0.78
N ARG A 164 -6.53 -15.05 1.83
CA ARG A 164 -7.22 -16.33 1.89
C ARG A 164 -8.70 -16.14 1.59
N VAL A 165 -9.21 -16.89 0.65
CA VAL A 165 -10.64 -16.89 0.29
C VAL A 165 -11.45 -17.54 1.42
N ILE A 166 -12.27 -16.75 2.10
CA ILE A 166 -13.12 -17.20 3.22
C ILE A 166 -14.43 -17.77 2.68
N ALA A 167 -15.05 -17.07 1.73
CA ALA A 167 -16.30 -17.45 1.11
C ALA A 167 -16.35 -16.98 -0.34
N VAL A 168 -17.08 -17.73 -1.18
CA VAL A 168 -17.37 -17.37 -2.58
C VAL A 168 -18.85 -17.59 -2.86
N LYS A 169 -19.48 -16.62 -3.52
CA LYS A 169 -20.88 -16.72 -3.97
C LYS A 169 -20.99 -16.03 -5.33
N ALA A 170 -21.18 -16.80 -6.38
CA ALA A 170 -21.23 -16.34 -7.77
C ALA A 170 -19.97 -15.50 -8.12
N ASP A 171 -20.12 -14.21 -8.31
CA ASP A 171 -19.10 -13.21 -8.64
C ASP A 171 -18.64 -12.39 -7.42
N LEU A 172 -19.05 -12.79 -6.21
CA LEU A 172 -18.67 -12.18 -4.94
C LEU A 172 -17.75 -13.10 -4.16
N ALA A 173 -16.72 -12.54 -3.52
CA ALA A 173 -15.85 -13.27 -2.61
C ALA A 173 -15.52 -12.44 -1.38
N LYS A 174 -15.37 -13.14 -0.25
CA LYS A 174 -14.82 -12.60 1.00
C LYS A 174 -13.39 -13.11 1.15
N ILE A 175 -12.45 -12.19 1.32
CA ILE A 175 -11.00 -12.50 1.42
C ILE A 175 -10.47 -11.94 2.74
N GLY A 176 -9.82 -12.80 3.52
CA GLY A 176 -9.05 -12.40 4.69
C GLY A 176 -7.61 -12.10 4.29
N LEU A 177 -7.13 -10.91 4.63
CA LEU A 177 -5.80 -10.42 4.27
C LEU A 177 -4.75 -10.82 5.30
N THR A 178 -3.54 -11.12 4.84
CA THR A 178 -2.39 -11.37 5.73
C THR A 178 -1.89 -10.07 6.36
N THR A 179 -1.89 -8.98 5.59
CA THR A 179 -1.50 -7.63 6.03
C THR A 179 -2.71 -6.71 5.92
N PRO A 180 -3.03 -5.92 6.96
CA PRO A 180 -4.10 -4.93 6.89
C PRO A 180 -3.84 -3.90 5.78
N VAL A 181 -4.90 -3.39 5.20
CA VAL A 181 -4.82 -2.39 4.13
C VAL A 181 -5.72 -1.20 4.44
N CYS A 182 -5.24 0.00 4.09
CA CYS A 182 -6.05 1.21 4.06
C CYS A 182 -6.58 1.38 2.63
N THR A 183 -7.88 1.23 2.44
CA THR A 183 -8.52 1.27 1.12
C THR A 183 -9.94 1.82 1.22
N GLU A 184 -10.50 2.25 0.10
CA GLU A 184 -11.88 2.75 0.03
C GLU A 184 -12.77 1.82 -0.81
N VAL A 185 -14.09 1.91 -0.57
CA VAL A 185 -15.07 1.15 -1.35
C VAL A 185 -15.01 1.57 -2.82
N GLY A 186 -14.99 0.60 -3.72
CA GLY A 186 -14.89 0.83 -5.16
C GLY A 186 -13.46 0.85 -5.70
N GLU A 187 -12.45 0.71 -4.85
CA GLU A 187 -11.07 0.57 -5.31
C GLU A 187 -10.90 -0.72 -6.13
N LYS A 188 -10.17 -0.60 -7.24
CA LYS A 188 -9.88 -1.75 -8.11
C LYS A 188 -8.67 -2.49 -7.60
N ILE A 189 -8.80 -3.79 -7.45
CA ILE A 189 -7.75 -4.68 -6.98
C ILE A 189 -7.45 -5.76 -8.01
N ALA A 190 -6.25 -6.32 -7.96
CA ALA A 190 -5.88 -7.46 -8.78
C ALA A 190 -5.65 -8.70 -7.92
N LEU A 191 -6.18 -9.82 -8.36
CA LEU A 191 -5.99 -11.13 -7.75
C LEU A 191 -5.11 -11.98 -8.65
N SER A 192 -4.05 -12.56 -8.09
CA SER A 192 -3.13 -13.43 -8.82
C SER A 192 -2.99 -14.78 -8.10
N ARG A 193 -2.99 -15.86 -8.88
CA ARG A 193 -2.58 -17.20 -8.41
C ARG A 193 -1.09 -17.38 -8.59
N ARG A 194 -0.48 -18.07 -7.68
CA ARG A 194 0.90 -18.56 -7.83
C ARG A 194 0.90 -19.84 -8.63
#